data_04c2f351d29b6a3341b72ab904dd6a4c
#
_entry.id   04c2f351d29b6a3341b72ab904dd6a4c
#
_cell.length_a   1.000
_cell.length_b   1.000
_cell.length_c   1.000
_cell.angle_alpha   90.00
_cell.angle_beta   90.00
_cell.angle_gamma   90.00
#
_symmetry.space_group_name_H-M   'P 1'
#
loop_
_entity.id
_entity.type
_entity.pdbx_description
1 polymer ?
#
loop_
_entity_poly.entity_id
_entity_poly.type
_entity_poly.pdbx_seq_one_letter_code
_entity_poly.pdbx_strand_id
1 'polypeptide(L)'
;YRGASASAALGGDLRMPTGDEADLRGSGATQFKLGGVSGGSPGRFSPRASFGYTFSSGGSEFTGDLPDELNYTAGFDVAVHPRLTIAADFVGRTLLDAERLVLEDHTYQFTQRNDPTVRSATRQQLGSKVGNMGLYLASVGFKLNPVGRLLIVGNVLISMGDGGLQSEVTPVFGLDYSF
;
A
#
# COMPACT_ATOMS: atom_id res chain seq x y z
N TYR A 1 -24.41 -7.38 -5.25
CA TYR A 1 -24.99 -8.73 -5.27
C TYR A 1 -24.76 -9.41 -3.92
N ARG A 2 -25.80 -10.04 -3.40
CA ARG A 2 -25.76 -10.80 -2.14
C ARG A 2 -26.45 -12.16 -2.38
N GLY A 3 -25.64 -13.21 -2.47
CA GLY A 3 -26.12 -14.60 -2.55
C GLY A 3 -26.04 -15.30 -1.19
N ALA A 4 -26.48 -16.54 -1.13
CA ALA A 4 -26.49 -17.35 0.12
C ALA A 4 -25.06 -17.60 0.67
N SER A 5 -24.06 -17.74 -0.19
CA SER A 5 -22.68 -18.06 0.19
C SER A 5 -21.63 -17.12 -0.41
N ALA A 6 -22.04 -16.12 -1.20
CA ALA A 6 -21.13 -15.15 -1.83
C ALA A 6 -21.79 -13.78 -1.92
N SER A 7 -20.98 -12.73 -1.84
CA SER A 7 -21.40 -11.35 -2.00
C SER A 7 -20.36 -10.57 -2.79
N ALA A 8 -20.82 -9.56 -3.52
CA ALA A 8 -19.97 -8.61 -4.22
C ALA A 8 -20.61 -7.23 -4.17
N ALA A 9 -19.77 -6.21 -4.12
CA ALA A 9 -20.19 -4.81 -4.17
C ALA A 9 -19.22 -4.00 -5.02
N LEU A 10 -19.74 -2.96 -5.67
CA LEU A 10 -18.97 -1.92 -6.34
C LEU A 10 -19.18 -0.60 -5.60
N GLY A 11 -18.18 0.23 -5.56
CA GLY A 11 -18.22 1.52 -4.88
C GLY A 11 -17.36 2.54 -5.60
N GLY A 12 -17.70 3.80 -5.37
CA GLY A 12 -16.92 4.96 -5.79
C GLY A 12 -16.71 5.91 -4.62
N ASP A 13 -15.57 6.59 -4.60
CA ASP A 13 -15.21 7.58 -3.61
C ASP A 13 -14.63 8.80 -4.33
N LEU A 14 -15.04 9.99 -3.93
CA LEU A 14 -14.54 11.26 -4.45
C LEU A 14 -13.91 12.05 -3.31
N ARG A 15 -12.63 12.35 -3.44
CA ARG A 15 -11.88 13.21 -2.52
C ARG A 15 -11.60 14.54 -3.19
N MET A 16 -11.98 15.62 -2.54
CA MET A 16 -11.74 16.98 -3.02
C MET A 16 -10.64 17.63 -2.18
N PRO A 17 -9.78 18.47 -2.76
CA PRO A 17 -8.73 19.19 -2.05
C PRO A 17 -9.34 20.36 -1.26
N THR A 18 -9.87 20.08 -0.08
CA THR A 18 -10.49 21.11 0.80
C THR A 18 -9.53 21.71 1.82
N GLY A 19 -8.31 21.18 1.92
CA GLY A 19 -7.27 21.66 2.83
C GLY A 19 -6.33 22.67 2.14
N ASP A 20 -5.66 23.49 2.95
CA ASP A 20 -4.61 24.39 2.49
C ASP A 20 -3.33 23.60 2.27
N GLU A 21 -2.79 23.65 1.06
CA GLU A 21 -1.57 22.96 0.66
C GLU A 21 -0.32 23.57 1.32
N ALA A 22 -0.28 24.88 1.47
CA ALA A 22 0.84 25.58 2.09
C ALA A 22 1.01 25.22 3.57
N ASP A 23 -0.10 24.92 4.23
CA ASP A 23 -0.13 24.45 5.63
C ASP A 23 0.01 22.91 5.76
N LEU A 24 0.28 22.19 4.67
CA LEU A 24 0.32 20.71 4.62
C LEU A 24 -0.99 20.04 5.08
N ARG A 25 -2.12 20.71 4.94
CA ARG A 25 -3.44 20.20 5.32
C ARG A 25 -4.23 19.59 4.18
N GLY A 26 -3.67 19.60 2.97
CA GLY A 26 -4.29 19.06 1.77
C GLY A 26 -3.26 18.59 0.76
N SER A 27 -3.68 17.72 -0.15
CA SER A 27 -2.83 17.22 -1.24
C SER A 27 -2.88 18.08 -2.49
N GLY A 28 -3.77 19.08 -2.55
CA GLY A 28 -4.03 19.88 -3.76
C GLY A 28 -4.65 19.10 -4.92
N ALA A 29 -4.87 17.81 -4.75
CA ALA A 29 -5.36 16.95 -5.81
C ALA A 29 -6.80 16.49 -5.59
N THR A 30 -7.58 16.47 -6.66
CA THR A 30 -8.85 15.76 -6.69
C THR A 30 -8.60 14.30 -7.03
N GLN A 31 -9.15 13.39 -6.23
CA GLN A 31 -9.00 11.96 -6.45
C GLN A 31 -10.37 11.30 -6.61
N PHE A 32 -10.49 10.46 -7.62
CA PHE A 32 -11.68 9.64 -7.85
C PHE A 32 -11.29 8.17 -7.82
N LYS A 33 -11.88 7.41 -6.88
CA LYS A 33 -11.63 5.98 -6.73
C LYS A 33 -12.84 5.18 -7.18
N LEU A 34 -12.60 4.20 -8.03
CA LEU A 34 -13.56 3.14 -8.35
C LEU A 34 -13.02 1.82 -7.83
N GLY A 35 -13.88 1.00 -7.25
CA GLY A 35 -13.44 -0.28 -6.73
C GLY A 35 -14.56 -1.28 -6.55
N GLY A 36 -14.15 -2.53 -6.39
CA GLY A 36 -15.03 -3.64 -6.12
C GLY A 36 -14.50 -4.50 -4.99
N VAL A 37 -15.40 -5.10 -4.25
CA VAL A 37 -15.11 -6.07 -3.20
C VAL A 37 -15.94 -7.32 -3.43
N SER A 38 -15.36 -8.47 -3.16
CA SER A 38 -16.05 -9.75 -3.21
C SER A 38 -15.65 -10.62 -2.03
N GLY A 39 -16.55 -11.47 -1.59
CA GLY A 39 -16.27 -12.39 -0.52
C GLY A 39 -17.33 -13.47 -0.44
N GLY A 40 -17.00 -14.53 0.28
CA GLY A 40 -17.89 -15.66 0.47
C GLY A 40 -17.60 -16.40 1.75
N SER A 41 -18.49 -17.30 2.12
CA SER A 41 -18.31 -18.17 3.29
C SER A 41 -18.86 -19.57 2.99
N PRO A 42 -18.23 -20.30 2.04
CA PRO A 42 -18.60 -21.69 1.79
C PRO A 42 -18.09 -22.58 2.94
N GLY A 43 -18.94 -22.83 3.93
CA GLY A 43 -18.62 -23.65 5.08
C GLY A 43 -17.64 -23.01 6.06
N ARG A 44 -16.44 -23.60 6.21
CA ARG A 44 -15.40 -23.10 7.13
C ARG A 44 -14.37 -22.20 6.48
N PHE A 45 -14.45 -22.01 5.18
CA PHE A 45 -13.54 -21.21 4.38
C PHE A 45 -14.23 -19.91 3.96
N SER A 46 -13.60 -18.78 4.17
CA SER A 46 -14.15 -17.46 3.83
C SER A 46 -13.14 -16.67 3.02
N PRO A 47 -13.15 -16.83 1.68
CA PRO A 47 -12.30 -16.05 0.79
C PRO A 47 -12.83 -14.62 0.66
N ARG A 48 -11.93 -13.67 0.46
CA ARG A 48 -12.22 -12.26 0.16
C ARG A 48 -11.23 -11.70 -0.83
N ALA A 49 -11.69 -10.80 -1.66
CA ALA A 49 -10.84 -10.04 -2.57
C ALA A 49 -11.40 -8.63 -2.76
N SER A 50 -10.53 -7.68 -2.98
CA SER A 50 -10.90 -6.33 -3.41
C SER A 50 -9.95 -5.82 -4.48
N PHE A 51 -10.45 -4.90 -5.28
CA PHE A 51 -9.70 -4.21 -6.31
C PHE A 51 -10.21 -2.78 -6.39
N GLY A 52 -9.32 -1.82 -6.57
CA GLY A 52 -9.68 -0.42 -6.74
C GLY A 52 -8.63 0.32 -7.53
N TYR A 53 -9.09 1.26 -8.34
CA TYR A 53 -8.25 2.19 -9.07
C TYR A 53 -8.60 3.60 -8.65
N THR A 54 -7.59 4.40 -8.30
CA THR A 54 -7.72 5.80 -7.93
C THR A 54 -7.09 6.64 -9.01
N PHE A 55 -7.92 7.45 -9.67
CA PHE A 55 -7.49 8.50 -10.57
C PHE A 55 -7.15 9.73 -9.75
N SER A 56 -5.97 10.29 -9.94
CA SER A 56 -5.53 11.51 -9.30
C SER A 56 -5.41 12.62 -10.33
N SER A 57 -5.93 13.80 -10.03
CA SER A 57 -5.83 14.96 -10.89
C SER A 57 -5.36 16.16 -10.10
N GLY A 58 -4.20 16.67 -10.48
CA GLY A 58 -3.54 17.76 -9.78
C GLY A 58 -2.57 17.28 -8.70
N GLY A 59 -2.02 18.25 -8.02
CA GLY A 59 -1.03 18.09 -6.96
C GLY A 59 -0.71 19.45 -6.37
N SER A 60 0.27 19.56 -5.50
CA SER A 60 0.74 20.82 -4.94
C SER A 60 2.08 21.22 -5.52
N GLU A 61 2.42 22.50 -5.41
CA GLU A 61 3.76 23.01 -5.78
C GLU A 61 4.87 22.29 -4.99
N PHE A 62 4.53 21.71 -3.83
CA PHE A 62 5.48 21.03 -2.95
C PHE A 62 5.59 19.52 -3.24
N THR A 63 4.51 18.88 -3.69
CA THR A 63 4.45 17.42 -3.87
C THR A 63 4.48 17.00 -5.34
N GLY A 64 4.33 17.94 -6.27
CA GLY A 64 4.10 17.64 -7.69
C GLY A 64 2.74 16.97 -7.91
N ASP A 65 2.53 16.43 -9.10
CA ASP A 65 1.30 15.71 -9.43
C ASP A 65 1.23 14.38 -8.66
N LEU A 66 0.08 14.09 -8.07
CA LEU A 66 -0.13 12.83 -7.40
C LEU A 66 -0.29 11.69 -8.43
N PRO A 67 0.43 10.58 -8.25
CA PRO A 67 0.30 9.43 -9.13
C PRO A 67 -1.06 8.75 -9.00
N ASP A 68 -1.51 8.13 -10.08
CA ASP A 68 -2.61 7.20 -10.03
C ASP A 68 -2.26 5.97 -9.19
N GLU A 69 -3.27 5.33 -8.61
CA GLU A 69 -3.05 4.26 -7.66
C GLU A 69 -3.92 3.05 -7.95
N LEU A 70 -3.28 1.89 -8.00
CA LEU A 70 -3.92 0.59 -8.07
C LEU A 70 -3.85 -0.08 -6.71
N ASN A 71 -5.01 -0.43 -6.14
CA ASN A 71 -5.12 -1.15 -4.87
C ASN A 71 -5.76 -2.50 -5.11
N TYR A 72 -5.21 -3.53 -4.51
CA TYR A 72 -5.79 -4.87 -4.56
C TYR A 72 -5.49 -5.65 -3.28
N THR A 73 -6.46 -6.44 -2.87
CA THR A 73 -6.30 -7.34 -1.73
C THR A 73 -6.87 -8.70 -2.07
N ALA A 74 -6.25 -9.72 -1.53
CA ALA A 74 -6.78 -11.08 -1.57
C ALA A 74 -6.48 -11.74 -0.22
N GLY A 75 -7.43 -12.49 0.30
CA GLY A 75 -7.24 -13.17 1.58
C GLY A 75 -8.31 -14.19 1.85
N PHE A 76 -8.11 -14.92 2.91
CA PHE A 76 -9.07 -15.90 3.37
C PHE A 76 -8.98 -16.12 4.88
N ASP A 77 -10.10 -16.50 5.45
CA ASP A 77 -10.20 -17.03 6.80
C ASP A 77 -10.58 -18.52 6.75
N VAL A 78 -9.99 -19.33 7.62
CA VAL A 78 -10.34 -20.75 7.81
C VAL A 78 -10.69 -20.99 9.26
N ALA A 79 -11.93 -21.38 9.53
CA ALA A 79 -12.36 -21.82 10.84
C ALA A 79 -11.87 -23.27 11.11
N VAL A 80 -10.64 -23.39 11.62
CA VAL A 80 -10.01 -24.71 11.92
C VAL A 80 -10.65 -25.39 13.12
N HIS A 81 -11.19 -24.59 14.04
CA HIS A 81 -11.93 -25.02 15.21
C HIS A 81 -13.07 -24.06 15.51
N PRO A 82 -14.17 -24.42 16.19
CA PRO A 82 -15.25 -23.51 16.56
C PRO A 82 -14.81 -22.25 17.33
N ARG A 83 -13.62 -22.29 17.95
CA ARG A 83 -13.03 -21.17 18.70
C ARG A 83 -11.75 -20.61 18.09
N LEU A 84 -11.28 -21.16 16.97
CA LEU A 84 -10.02 -20.76 16.33
C LEU A 84 -10.21 -20.59 14.83
N THR A 85 -9.91 -19.41 14.36
CA THR A 85 -9.84 -19.08 12.93
C THR A 85 -8.41 -18.67 12.60
N ILE A 86 -7.87 -19.15 11.50
CA ILE A 86 -6.62 -18.70 10.91
C ILE A 86 -6.96 -17.84 9.71
N ALA A 87 -6.25 -16.74 9.55
CA ALA A 87 -6.40 -15.79 8.45
C ALA A 87 -5.09 -15.58 7.74
N ALA A 88 -5.15 -15.41 6.43
CA ALA A 88 -4.03 -14.94 5.63
C ALA A 88 -4.52 -13.93 4.61
N ASP A 89 -3.75 -12.84 4.44
CA ASP A 89 -4.07 -11.74 3.55
C ASP A 89 -2.84 -11.29 2.77
N PHE A 90 -3.07 -10.86 1.56
CA PHE A 90 -2.14 -10.13 0.72
C PHE A 90 -2.75 -8.77 0.38
N VAL A 91 -1.99 -7.71 0.55
CA VAL A 91 -2.37 -6.35 0.23
C VAL A 91 -1.33 -5.77 -0.70
N GLY A 92 -1.75 -5.33 -1.86
CA GLY A 92 -0.91 -4.65 -2.83
C GLY A 92 -1.42 -3.25 -3.13
N ARG A 93 -0.48 -2.33 -3.24
CA ARG A 93 -0.68 -0.97 -3.70
C ARG A 93 0.40 -0.63 -4.70
N THR A 94 0.00 -0.20 -5.89
CA THR A 94 0.93 0.24 -6.94
C THR A 94 0.63 1.68 -7.28
N LEU A 95 1.62 2.55 -7.09
CA LEU A 95 1.61 3.92 -7.57
C LEU A 95 2.13 3.89 -9.00
N LEU A 96 1.36 4.44 -9.93
CA LEU A 96 1.67 4.47 -11.36
C LEU A 96 2.35 5.81 -11.68
N ASP A 97 3.46 5.74 -12.40
CA ASP A 97 4.22 6.94 -12.80
C ASP A 97 4.61 7.85 -11.63
N ALA A 98 4.90 7.26 -10.47
CA ALA A 98 5.35 7.99 -9.30
C ALA A 98 6.77 8.52 -9.49
N GLU A 99 6.97 9.77 -9.15
CA GLU A 99 8.28 10.38 -9.14
C GLU A 99 9.04 9.96 -7.87
N ARG A 100 10.25 9.45 -8.04
CA ARG A 100 11.10 9.01 -6.94
C ARG A 100 12.50 9.56 -7.06
N LEU A 101 13.10 9.88 -5.94
CA LEU A 101 14.50 10.26 -5.87
C LEU A 101 15.37 8.99 -5.98
N VAL A 102 16.31 9.02 -6.89
CA VAL A 102 17.30 7.97 -7.10
C VAL A 102 18.70 8.56 -7.04
N LEU A 103 19.66 7.77 -6.59
CA LEU A 103 21.06 8.14 -6.69
C LEU A 103 21.56 7.74 -8.08
N GLU A 104 21.95 8.72 -8.88
CA GLU A 104 22.53 8.51 -10.21
C GLU A 104 24.00 8.85 -10.20
N ASP A 105 24.79 8.03 -10.87
CA ASP A 105 26.22 8.28 -11.05
C ASP A 105 26.42 9.27 -12.20
N HIS A 106 26.83 10.48 -11.86
CA HIS A 106 27.15 11.51 -12.84
C HIS A 106 28.65 11.62 -13.04
N THR A 107 29.12 11.39 -14.28
CA THR A 107 30.53 11.47 -14.63
C THR A 107 30.84 12.83 -15.21
N TYR A 108 31.66 13.59 -14.51
CA TYR A 108 32.16 14.88 -14.93
C TYR A 108 33.52 14.70 -15.62
N GLN A 109 33.67 15.32 -16.78
CA GLN A 109 34.94 15.44 -17.44
C GLN A 109 35.51 16.82 -17.20
N PHE A 110 36.74 16.93 -16.78
CA PHE A 110 37.43 18.19 -16.54
C PHE A 110 38.89 18.15 -16.96
N THR A 111 39.40 19.32 -17.35
CA THR A 111 40.83 19.51 -17.66
C THR A 111 41.43 20.44 -16.62
N GLN A 112 42.64 20.15 -16.16
CA GLN A 112 43.37 21.08 -15.30
C GLN A 112 44.02 22.18 -16.14
N ARG A 113 44.07 23.39 -15.62
CA ARG A 113 44.56 24.60 -16.32
C ARG A 113 45.98 24.44 -16.92
N ASN A 114 46.82 23.54 -16.34
CA ASN A 114 48.18 23.31 -16.75
C ASN A 114 48.43 21.91 -17.32
N ASP A 115 47.39 21.10 -17.51
CA ASP A 115 47.44 19.74 -17.99
C ASP A 115 46.25 19.51 -18.94
N PRO A 116 46.50 19.37 -20.27
CA PRO A 116 45.42 19.18 -21.24
C PRO A 116 44.76 17.79 -21.18
N THR A 117 45.22 16.90 -20.32
CA THR A 117 44.61 15.58 -20.17
C THR A 117 43.23 15.68 -19.60
N VAL A 118 42.23 15.08 -20.29
CA VAL A 118 40.85 14.99 -19.81
C VAL A 118 40.80 13.94 -18.69
N ARG A 119 40.41 14.38 -17.53
CA ARG A 119 40.18 13.51 -16.36
C ARG A 119 38.68 13.38 -16.12
N SER A 120 38.25 12.24 -15.65
CA SER A 120 36.86 11.99 -15.26
C SER A 120 36.73 11.76 -13.76
N ALA A 121 35.69 12.31 -13.17
CA ALA A 121 35.30 12.01 -11.78
C ALA A 121 33.83 11.66 -11.77
N THR A 122 33.48 10.51 -11.21
CA THR A 122 32.10 10.08 -11.02
C THR A 122 31.67 10.45 -9.61
N ARG A 123 30.54 11.12 -9.52
CA ARG A 123 29.88 11.48 -8.24
C ARG A 123 28.43 11.06 -8.28
N GLN A 124 27.94 10.57 -7.16
CA GLN A 124 26.53 10.29 -6.98
C GLN A 124 25.77 11.58 -6.76
N GLN A 125 24.73 11.79 -7.54
CA GLN A 125 23.80 12.88 -7.40
C GLN A 125 22.38 12.35 -7.22
N LEU A 126 21.56 13.11 -6.50
CA LEU A 126 20.13 12.85 -6.44
C LEU A 126 19.49 13.28 -7.77
N GLY A 127 18.99 12.31 -8.50
CA GLY A 127 18.17 12.50 -9.69
C GLY A 127 16.70 12.16 -9.39
N SER A 128 15.82 12.56 -10.26
CA SER A 128 14.41 12.16 -10.24
C SER A 128 14.14 11.16 -11.34
N LYS A 129 13.45 10.08 -10.99
CA LYS A 129 13.03 9.06 -11.95
C LYS A 129 11.55 8.76 -11.78
N VAL A 130 10.81 8.89 -12.88
CA VAL A 130 9.40 8.48 -12.94
C VAL A 130 9.31 6.98 -13.19
N GLY A 131 8.44 6.31 -12.47
CA GLY A 131 8.17 4.88 -12.65
C GLY A 131 7.20 4.32 -11.62
N ASN A 132 6.76 3.11 -11.86
CA ASN A 132 5.82 2.45 -10.96
C ASN A 132 6.51 2.06 -9.64
N MET A 133 5.82 2.28 -8.53
CA MET A 133 6.27 1.90 -7.20
C MET A 133 5.24 0.97 -6.56
N GLY A 134 5.64 -0.27 -6.30
CA GLY A 134 4.80 -1.28 -5.64
C GLY A 134 5.08 -1.36 -4.15
N LEU A 135 4.02 -1.41 -3.36
CA LEU A 135 4.03 -1.64 -1.92
C LEU A 135 3.22 -2.90 -1.67
N TYR A 136 3.87 -3.93 -1.13
CA TYR A 136 3.25 -5.24 -0.94
C TYR A 136 3.39 -5.68 0.51
N LEU A 137 2.27 -6.14 1.07
CA LEU A 137 2.20 -6.67 2.42
C LEU A 137 1.52 -8.04 2.40
N ALA A 138 2.13 -9.01 3.03
CA ALA A 138 1.46 -10.25 3.42
C ALA A 138 1.15 -10.22 4.90
N SER A 139 0.06 -10.84 5.30
CA SER A 139 -0.25 -11.02 6.70
C SER A 139 -0.73 -12.44 7.00
N VAL A 140 -0.34 -12.95 8.16
CA VAL A 140 -0.84 -14.21 8.69
C VAL A 140 -1.23 -13.99 10.14
N GLY A 141 -2.41 -14.45 10.51
CA GLY A 141 -2.93 -14.24 11.85
C GLY A 141 -3.93 -15.28 12.31
N PHE A 142 -4.36 -15.11 13.54
CA PHE A 142 -5.37 -15.96 14.15
C PHE A 142 -6.38 -15.12 14.95
N LYS A 143 -7.58 -15.66 15.10
CA LYS A 143 -8.65 -15.19 15.98
C LYS A 143 -9.03 -16.34 16.90
N LEU A 144 -8.86 -16.15 18.20
CA LEU A 144 -9.14 -17.14 19.21
C LEU A 144 -10.24 -16.62 20.15
N ASN A 145 -11.30 -17.39 20.33
CA ASN A 145 -12.33 -17.13 21.31
C ASN A 145 -12.23 -18.16 22.44
N PRO A 146 -11.42 -17.90 23.48
CA PRO A 146 -11.23 -18.86 24.60
C PRO A 146 -12.50 -19.01 25.45
N VAL A 147 -13.22 -17.91 25.65
CA VAL A 147 -14.44 -17.84 26.45
C VAL A 147 -15.43 -16.94 25.72
N GLY A 148 -16.58 -17.41 25.35
CA GLY A 148 -17.61 -16.83 24.47
C GLY A 148 -17.71 -15.32 24.28
N ARG A 149 -17.22 -14.51 25.22
CA ARG A 149 -17.21 -13.04 25.18
C ARG A 149 -15.84 -12.42 24.99
N LEU A 150 -14.77 -13.20 24.99
CA LEU A 150 -13.40 -12.74 24.80
C LEU A 150 -12.87 -13.18 23.44
N LEU A 151 -12.42 -12.25 22.63
CA LEU A 151 -11.72 -12.50 21.39
C LEU A 151 -10.27 -12.03 21.50
N ILE A 152 -9.34 -12.93 21.22
CA ILE A 152 -7.92 -12.63 21.11
C ILE A 152 -7.55 -12.69 19.64
N VAL A 153 -6.89 -11.64 19.16
CA VAL A 153 -6.42 -11.55 17.77
C VAL A 153 -4.92 -11.36 17.78
N GLY A 154 -4.22 -12.16 17.01
CA GLY A 154 -2.80 -11.99 16.74
C GLY A 154 -2.57 -11.99 15.23
N ASN A 155 -1.73 -11.09 14.76
CA ASN A 155 -1.38 -10.97 13.37
C ASN A 155 0.08 -10.56 13.20
N VAL A 156 0.73 -11.01 12.14
CA VAL A 156 2.07 -10.61 11.74
C VAL A 156 1.96 -10.08 10.31
N LEU A 157 2.34 -8.82 10.12
CA LEU A 157 2.47 -8.21 8.80
C LEU A 157 3.92 -8.31 8.36
N ILE A 158 4.12 -8.71 7.10
CA ILE A 158 5.42 -8.91 6.47
C ILE A 158 5.46 -8.03 5.22
N SER A 159 6.41 -7.11 5.17
CA SER A 159 6.66 -6.32 3.95
C SER A 159 7.33 -7.22 2.90
N MET A 160 6.78 -7.22 1.68
CA MET A 160 7.27 -8.03 0.57
C MET A 160 7.91 -7.17 -0.56
N GLY A 161 8.14 -5.89 -0.32
CA GLY A 161 8.66 -4.97 -1.34
C GLY A 161 9.70 -4.02 -0.77
N ASP A 162 10.58 -3.53 -1.64
CA ASP A 162 11.63 -2.56 -1.31
C ASP A 162 11.12 -1.10 -1.39
N GLY A 163 9.82 -0.91 -1.55
CA GLY A 163 9.20 0.40 -1.73
C GLY A 163 8.94 1.11 -0.40
N GLY A 164 9.62 2.24 -0.19
CA GLY A 164 9.37 3.13 0.95
C GLY A 164 10.02 2.69 2.28
N LEU A 165 9.79 3.53 3.30
CA LEU A 165 10.26 3.28 4.67
C LEU A 165 9.19 2.48 5.42
N GLN A 166 9.34 1.17 5.49
CA GLN A 166 8.44 0.29 6.24
C GLN A 166 9.22 -0.76 7.02
N SER A 167 8.64 -1.19 8.15
CA SER A 167 9.20 -2.29 8.94
C SER A 167 9.05 -3.59 8.16
N GLU A 168 10.09 -4.41 8.12
CA GLU A 168 10.03 -5.74 7.49
C GLU A 168 8.96 -6.63 8.10
N VAL A 169 8.84 -6.59 9.44
CA VAL A 169 7.89 -7.41 10.19
C VAL A 169 7.24 -6.57 11.28
N THR A 170 5.91 -6.59 11.33
CA THR A 170 5.14 -5.85 12.33
C THR A 170 4.14 -6.80 13.01
N PRO A 171 4.38 -7.20 14.27
CA PRO A 171 3.39 -7.95 15.03
C PRO A 171 2.26 -7.02 15.53
N VAL A 172 1.03 -7.51 15.47
CA VAL A 172 -0.17 -6.82 15.93
C VAL A 172 -0.98 -7.75 16.83
N PHE A 173 -1.35 -7.29 18.02
CA PHE A 173 -2.20 -8.02 18.94
C PHE A 173 -3.40 -7.19 19.35
N GLY A 174 -4.54 -7.84 19.49
CA GLY A 174 -5.78 -7.22 19.91
C GLY A 174 -6.56 -8.11 20.89
N LEU A 175 -7.28 -7.43 21.79
CA LEU A 175 -8.23 -8.05 22.70
C LEU A 175 -9.55 -7.32 22.57
N ASP A 176 -10.64 -8.08 22.39
CA ASP A 176 -12.00 -7.56 22.36
C ASP A 176 -12.85 -8.34 23.38
N TYR A 177 -13.61 -7.61 24.19
CA TYR A 177 -14.49 -8.17 25.18
C TYR A 177 -15.88 -7.55 25.10
N SER A 178 -16.88 -8.41 24.86
CA SER A 178 -18.29 -7.99 24.81
C SER A 178 -18.95 -8.22 26.17
N PHE A 179 -19.59 -7.19 26.75
CA PHE A 179 -20.34 -7.33 28.03
C PHE A 179 -21.79 -7.72 27.78
#